data_73b78e3abb46479e38c35b7406ea475c
#
_entry.id   73b78e3abb46479e38c35b7406ea475c
#
_cell.length_a   1.000
_cell.length_b   1.000
_cell.length_c   1.000
_cell.angle_alpha   90.00
_cell.angle_beta   90.00
_cell.angle_gamma   90.00
#
_symmetry.space_group_name_H-M   'P 1'
#
loop_
_entity.id
_entity.type
_entity.pdbx_description
1 polymer ?
#
loop_
_entity_poly.entity_id
_entity_poly.type
_entity_poly.pdbx_seq_one_letter_code
_entity_poly.pdbx_strand_id
1 'polypeptide(L)'
;RRQRQMCIRDRHYIVMDAPPAKESVKEFIAVGNLMAGHVHVPKMIATDEQQGFIVLEDLGNTDFADVIAKDLTDAGELAKTARYYQQAMQAILAIQKIDINDAKAVIPSYDDALLRREMGLFSEWFLPYIGVTMPPDLEALWQDLQSDIIQQVIAQPQVVVHRDFHSRNLMVLNHSDELGVIDFQDAVIGAYTYDLASLLRDAYINYDETWVNTHLAHYHQLAQIDKSLAEFTVDFNIMSMQRHLKVLGIFVRLFERDGKDRYLTNLPKVFNDLLTCLKAISQWDERPTFDKFADWMTAVVEPAFHQKIQG
;
A
#
# COMPACT_ATOMS: atom_id res chain seq x y z
N ARG A 1 -1.39 17.42 8.01
CA ARG A 1 -2.62 18.13 7.57
C ARG A 1 -3.68 18.03 8.64
N ARG A 2 -4.47 19.08 8.85
CA ARG A 2 -5.65 19.06 9.74
C ARG A 2 -6.89 19.05 8.86
N GLN A 3 -7.79 18.12 9.13
CA GLN A 3 -9.09 18.05 8.44
C GLN A 3 -10.19 18.36 9.47
N ARG A 4 -11.18 19.16 9.09
CA ARG A 4 -12.35 19.48 9.89
C ARG A 4 -13.60 19.36 9.04
N GLN A 5 -14.57 18.61 9.52
CA GLN A 5 -15.90 18.59 8.93
C GLN A 5 -16.63 19.91 9.18
N MET A 6 -17.25 20.46 8.17
CA MET A 6 -18.02 21.70 8.24
C MET A 6 -19.38 21.53 7.57
N CYS A 7 -20.43 22.01 8.20
CA CYS A 7 -21.80 21.99 7.64
C CYS A 7 -22.15 23.39 7.14
N ILE A 8 -22.54 23.52 5.85
CA ILE A 8 -23.02 24.78 5.26
C ILE A 8 -24.29 24.47 4.51
N ARG A 9 -25.43 25.04 4.94
CA ARG A 9 -26.75 24.86 4.31
C ARG A 9 -27.10 23.38 4.07
N ASP A 10 -27.04 22.57 5.12
CA ASP A 10 -27.35 21.12 5.12
C ASP A 10 -26.41 20.26 4.23
N ARG A 11 -25.29 20.81 3.79
CA ARG A 11 -24.22 20.07 3.10
C ARG A 11 -23.00 19.95 4.00
N HIS A 12 -22.41 18.77 4.00
CA HIS A 12 -21.18 18.49 4.71
C HIS A 12 -19.98 18.64 3.77
N TYR A 13 -18.91 19.27 4.28
CA TYR A 13 -17.65 19.45 3.57
C TYR A 13 -16.50 19.12 4.50
N ILE A 14 -15.39 18.73 3.93
CA ILE A 14 -14.12 18.60 4.64
C ILE A 14 -13.27 19.83 4.32
N VAL A 15 -12.84 20.55 5.34
CA VAL A 15 -11.82 21.62 5.20
C VAL A 15 -10.47 21.05 5.56
N MET A 16 -9.57 21.01 4.59
CA MET A 16 -8.16 20.67 4.79
C MET A 16 -7.37 21.94 5.04
N ASP A 17 -6.62 21.95 6.15
CA ASP A 17 -5.70 23.01 6.56
C ASP A 17 -4.27 22.44 6.49
N ALA A 18 -3.50 22.86 5.52
CA ALA A 18 -2.11 22.46 5.26
C ALA A 18 -1.24 23.73 5.14
N PRO A 19 -0.78 24.30 6.27
CA PRO A 19 -0.03 25.54 6.27
C PRO A 19 1.19 25.47 5.32
N PRO A 20 1.39 26.43 4.40
CA PRO A 20 2.42 26.38 3.35
C PRO A 20 3.85 26.23 3.89
N ALA A 21 4.11 26.67 5.13
CA ALA A 21 5.40 26.51 5.81
C ALA A 21 5.73 25.04 6.17
N LYS A 22 4.74 24.15 6.13
CA LYS A 22 4.88 22.74 6.52
C LYS A 22 4.60 21.77 5.38
N GLU A 23 3.64 22.10 4.53
CA GLU A 23 3.17 21.21 3.46
C GLU A 23 2.69 22.03 2.26
N SER A 24 2.89 21.50 1.06
CA SER A 24 2.31 22.04 -0.17
C SER A 24 0.96 21.36 -0.44
N VAL A 25 -0.01 22.14 -0.88
CA VAL A 25 -1.30 21.61 -1.37
C VAL A 25 -1.29 21.37 -2.88
N LYS A 26 -0.22 21.79 -3.57
CA LYS A 26 -0.11 21.72 -5.04
C LYS A 26 -0.14 20.27 -5.51
N GLU A 27 0.61 19.41 -4.85
CA GLU A 27 0.67 17.99 -5.17
C GLU A 27 -0.71 17.34 -4.98
N PHE A 28 -1.41 17.67 -3.88
CA PHE A 28 -2.76 17.17 -3.64
C PHE A 28 -3.72 17.61 -4.76
N ILE A 29 -3.68 18.88 -5.15
CA ILE A 29 -4.54 19.43 -6.21
C ILE A 29 -4.20 18.79 -7.56
N ALA A 30 -2.92 18.69 -7.90
CA ALA A 30 -2.47 18.16 -9.18
C ALA A 30 -2.81 16.67 -9.33
N VAL A 31 -2.54 15.86 -8.30
CA VAL A 31 -2.87 14.42 -8.32
C VAL A 31 -4.37 14.19 -8.26
N GLY A 32 -5.11 14.97 -7.47
CA GLY A 32 -6.57 14.90 -7.43
C GLY A 32 -7.19 15.17 -8.80
N ASN A 33 -6.69 16.18 -9.52
CA ASN A 33 -7.14 16.46 -10.89
C ASN A 33 -6.75 15.36 -11.89
N LEU A 34 -5.58 14.75 -11.73
CA LEU A 34 -5.13 13.63 -12.56
C LEU A 34 -6.03 12.40 -12.39
N MET A 35 -6.47 12.10 -11.17
CA MET A 35 -7.32 10.94 -10.86
C MET A 35 -8.81 11.19 -11.08
N ALA A 36 -9.25 12.46 -11.02
CA ALA A 36 -10.64 12.82 -11.25
C ALA A 36 -11.08 12.41 -12.67
N GLY A 37 -12.21 11.73 -12.79
CA GLY A 37 -12.70 11.18 -14.06
C GLY A 37 -12.27 9.72 -14.32
N HIS A 38 -11.32 9.19 -13.56
CA HIS A 38 -10.95 7.78 -13.58
C HIS A 38 -11.54 7.04 -12.37
N VAL A 39 -11.44 7.64 -11.19
CA VAL A 39 -12.00 7.12 -9.94
C VAL A 39 -12.69 8.24 -9.16
N HIS A 40 -13.59 7.88 -8.24
CA HIS A 40 -14.22 8.86 -7.37
C HIS A 40 -13.22 9.31 -6.31
N VAL A 41 -12.61 10.47 -6.51
CA VAL A 41 -11.83 11.19 -5.49
C VAL A 41 -12.66 12.34 -4.92
N PRO A 42 -12.39 12.82 -3.68
CA PRO A 42 -13.11 13.96 -3.12
C PRO A 42 -13.07 15.17 -4.07
N LYS A 43 -14.22 15.65 -4.50
CA LYS A 43 -14.31 16.81 -5.37
C LYS A 43 -13.77 18.05 -4.67
N MET A 44 -12.86 18.77 -5.30
CA MET A 44 -12.36 20.04 -4.80
C MET A 44 -13.40 21.14 -5.11
N ILE A 45 -14.00 21.70 -4.05
CA ILE A 45 -15.04 22.72 -4.12
C ILE A 45 -14.44 24.12 -4.21
N ALA A 46 -13.39 24.36 -3.43
CA ALA A 46 -12.63 25.61 -3.41
C ALA A 46 -11.20 25.36 -2.95
N THR A 47 -10.26 26.15 -3.45
CA THR A 47 -8.84 26.07 -3.07
C THR A 47 -8.27 27.45 -2.82
N ASP A 48 -7.43 27.58 -1.79
CA ASP A 48 -6.55 28.71 -1.55
C ASP A 48 -5.11 28.18 -1.34
N GLU A 49 -4.37 28.10 -2.45
CA GLU A 49 -3.00 27.59 -2.45
C GLU A 49 -2.04 28.46 -1.62
N GLN A 50 -2.30 29.78 -1.56
CA GLN A 50 -1.44 30.72 -0.85
C GLN A 50 -1.53 30.55 0.66
N GLN A 51 -2.71 30.24 1.16
CA GLN A 51 -2.96 29.99 2.58
C GLN A 51 -2.96 28.50 2.94
N GLY A 52 -2.98 27.59 1.95
CA GLY A 52 -2.97 26.14 2.15
C GLY A 52 -4.31 25.56 2.57
N PHE A 53 -5.44 26.16 2.13
CA PHE A 53 -6.76 25.63 2.39
C PHE A 53 -7.39 24.97 1.16
N ILE A 54 -8.05 23.85 1.39
CA ILE A 54 -8.89 23.18 0.39
C ILE A 54 -10.23 22.80 1.04
N VAL A 55 -11.32 23.11 0.35
CA VAL A 55 -12.66 22.60 0.68
C VAL A 55 -12.96 21.43 -0.21
N LEU A 56 -13.21 20.28 0.39
CA LEU A 56 -13.45 19.02 -0.28
C LEU A 56 -14.87 18.50 -0.07
N GLU A 57 -15.35 17.71 -1.01
CA GLU A 57 -16.49 16.83 -0.82
C GLU A 57 -16.28 15.94 0.41
N ASP A 58 -17.33 15.76 1.21
CA ASP A 58 -17.35 14.82 2.32
C ASP A 58 -17.84 13.47 1.82
N LEU A 59 -16.95 12.47 1.76
CA LEU A 59 -17.27 11.10 1.33
C LEU A 59 -17.89 10.24 2.44
N GLY A 60 -18.13 10.82 3.63
CA GLY A 60 -18.66 10.12 4.79
C GLY A 60 -17.60 9.65 5.77
N ASN A 61 -18.00 8.76 6.69
CA ASN A 61 -17.17 8.34 7.82
C ASN A 61 -16.89 6.83 7.85
N THR A 62 -17.35 6.09 6.85
CA THR A 62 -17.18 4.64 6.80
C THR A 62 -16.10 4.30 5.79
N ASP A 63 -14.97 3.78 6.25
CA ASP A 63 -13.98 3.20 5.37
C ASP A 63 -14.27 1.72 5.09
N PHE A 64 -13.63 1.17 4.07
CA PHE A 64 -13.84 -0.21 3.66
C PHE A 64 -13.33 -1.21 4.73
N ALA A 65 -12.30 -0.87 5.51
CA ALA A 65 -11.83 -1.70 6.61
C ALA A 65 -12.90 -1.87 7.70
N ASP A 66 -13.68 -0.84 7.99
CA ASP A 66 -14.79 -0.92 8.95
C ASP A 66 -15.92 -1.83 8.45
N VAL A 67 -16.16 -1.87 7.14
CA VAL A 67 -17.12 -2.81 6.54
C VAL A 67 -16.60 -4.24 6.66
N ILE A 68 -15.35 -4.50 6.29
CA ILE A 68 -14.73 -5.83 6.41
C ILE A 68 -14.78 -6.32 7.86
N ALA A 69 -14.46 -5.47 8.84
CA ALA A 69 -14.49 -5.85 10.25
C ALA A 69 -15.90 -6.28 10.73
N LYS A 70 -16.96 -5.66 10.19
CA LYS A 70 -18.34 -6.05 10.46
C LYS A 70 -18.71 -7.37 9.78
N ASP A 71 -18.32 -7.54 8.50
CA ASP A 71 -18.61 -8.76 7.73
C ASP A 71 -18.00 -10.01 8.35
N LEU A 72 -16.81 -9.91 8.95
CA LEU A 72 -16.17 -11.04 9.66
C LEU A 72 -16.98 -11.52 10.86
N THR A 73 -17.92 -10.72 11.37
CA THR A 73 -18.80 -11.07 12.51
C THR A 73 -20.21 -11.47 12.09
N ASP A 74 -20.61 -11.22 10.84
CA ASP A 74 -21.97 -11.45 10.34
C ASP A 74 -21.95 -12.14 8.97
N ALA A 75 -22.31 -13.43 8.93
CA ALA A 75 -22.30 -14.26 7.72
C ALA A 75 -23.20 -13.74 6.57
N GLY A 76 -24.08 -12.76 6.82
CA GLY A 76 -24.95 -12.15 5.81
C GLY A 76 -24.27 -11.06 4.94
N GLU A 77 -23.10 -10.56 5.35
CA GLU A 77 -22.44 -9.43 4.67
C GLU A 77 -21.27 -9.83 3.74
N LEU A 78 -20.90 -11.13 3.68
CA LEU A 78 -19.81 -11.61 2.79
C LEU A 78 -19.97 -11.19 1.33
N ALA A 79 -21.21 -11.14 0.82
CA ALA A 79 -21.48 -10.69 -0.55
C ALA A 79 -21.18 -9.20 -0.76
N LYS A 80 -21.33 -8.40 0.29
CA LYS A 80 -21.07 -6.96 0.27
C LYS A 80 -19.57 -6.67 0.21
N THR A 81 -18.78 -7.34 1.06
CA THR A 81 -17.32 -7.26 1.03
C THR A 81 -16.76 -7.71 -0.31
N ALA A 82 -17.25 -8.82 -0.89
CA ALA A 82 -16.83 -9.30 -2.20
C ALA A 82 -17.10 -8.27 -3.31
N ARG A 83 -18.25 -7.59 -3.27
CA ARG A 83 -18.60 -6.52 -4.22
C ARG A 83 -17.62 -5.33 -4.10
N TYR A 84 -17.27 -4.92 -2.89
CA TYR A 84 -16.32 -3.82 -2.70
C TYR A 84 -14.90 -4.19 -3.13
N TYR A 85 -14.44 -5.43 -2.93
CA TYR A 85 -13.16 -5.87 -3.51
C TYR A 85 -13.17 -5.82 -5.04
N GLN A 86 -14.28 -6.22 -5.66
CA GLN A 86 -14.43 -6.09 -7.12
C GLN A 86 -14.37 -4.62 -7.58
N GLN A 87 -15.06 -3.70 -6.88
CA GLN A 87 -14.99 -2.27 -7.18
C GLN A 87 -13.58 -1.72 -6.96
N ALA A 88 -12.89 -2.11 -5.89
CA ALA A 88 -11.52 -1.69 -5.62
C ALA A 88 -10.56 -2.15 -6.72
N MET A 89 -10.67 -3.40 -7.20
CA MET A 89 -9.89 -3.89 -8.34
C MET A 89 -10.19 -3.12 -9.63
N GLN A 90 -11.46 -2.79 -9.89
CA GLN A 90 -11.84 -1.95 -11.04
C GLN A 90 -11.27 -0.53 -10.92
N ALA A 91 -11.24 0.05 -9.70
CA ALA A 91 -10.64 1.35 -9.46
C ALA A 91 -9.11 1.33 -9.71
N ILE A 92 -8.41 0.27 -9.28
CA ILE A 92 -6.98 0.09 -9.62
C ILE A 92 -6.78 0.10 -11.13
N LEU A 93 -7.57 -0.67 -11.88
CA LEU A 93 -7.48 -0.71 -13.35
C LEU A 93 -7.81 0.63 -13.99
N ALA A 94 -8.74 1.41 -13.42
CA ALA A 94 -9.08 2.74 -13.92
C ALA A 94 -7.92 3.73 -13.68
N ILE A 95 -7.26 3.68 -12.52
CA ILE A 95 -6.06 4.48 -12.22
C ILE A 95 -4.92 4.09 -13.17
N GLN A 96 -4.70 2.81 -13.43
CA GLN A 96 -3.64 2.31 -14.32
C GLN A 96 -3.86 2.70 -15.80
N LYS A 97 -5.07 3.08 -16.19
CA LYS A 97 -5.40 3.58 -17.54
C LYS A 97 -5.10 5.07 -17.73
N ILE A 98 -4.74 5.79 -16.71
CA ILE A 98 -4.30 7.19 -16.82
C ILE A 98 -3.07 7.25 -17.74
N ASP A 99 -3.08 8.19 -18.70
CA ASP A 99 -1.97 8.33 -19.64
C ASP A 99 -0.66 8.66 -18.91
N ILE A 100 0.37 7.87 -19.16
CA ILE A 100 1.69 8.03 -18.52
C ILE A 100 2.34 9.38 -18.86
N ASN A 101 2.08 9.95 -20.03
CA ASN A 101 2.66 11.23 -20.40
C ASN A 101 2.02 12.37 -19.59
N ASP A 102 0.73 12.30 -19.36
CA ASP A 102 0.03 13.24 -18.48
C ASP A 102 0.50 13.07 -17.02
N ALA A 103 0.65 11.82 -16.59
CA ALA A 103 1.11 11.51 -15.24
C ALA A 103 2.55 11.99 -14.96
N LYS A 104 3.48 11.86 -15.90
CA LYS A 104 4.90 12.30 -15.75
C LYS A 104 5.06 13.79 -15.47
N ALA A 105 4.08 14.60 -15.88
CA ALA A 105 4.08 16.03 -15.59
C ALA A 105 3.67 16.36 -14.15
N VAL A 106 3.07 15.39 -13.42
CA VAL A 106 2.40 15.59 -12.13
C VAL A 106 3.05 14.78 -11.01
N ILE A 107 3.40 13.52 -11.27
CA ILE A 107 3.90 12.58 -10.27
C ILE A 107 5.27 12.02 -10.63
N PRO A 108 6.13 11.74 -9.63
CA PRO A 108 7.46 11.17 -9.86
C PRO A 108 7.39 9.68 -10.24
N SER A 109 8.50 9.19 -10.79
CA SER A 109 8.72 7.75 -10.94
C SER A 109 9.10 7.12 -9.60
N TYR A 110 8.65 5.88 -9.39
CA TYR A 110 9.08 5.04 -8.28
C TYR A 110 10.40 4.37 -8.65
N ASP A 111 11.46 5.14 -8.57
CA ASP A 111 12.80 4.79 -9.05
C ASP A 111 13.62 3.94 -8.07
N ASP A 112 14.83 3.53 -8.50
CA ASP A 112 15.78 2.76 -7.68
C ASP A 112 16.04 3.43 -6.33
N ALA A 113 16.30 4.72 -6.32
CA ALA A 113 16.65 5.45 -5.10
C ALA A 113 15.51 5.44 -4.08
N LEU A 114 14.26 5.62 -4.55
CA LEU A 114 13.08 5.59 -3.70
C LEU A 114 12.78 4.18 -3.19
N LEU A 115 12.83 3.16 -4.08
CA LEU A 115 12.66 1.75 -3.72
C LEU A 115 13.68 1.30 -2.67
N ARG A 116 14.96 1.62 -2.88
CA ARG A 116 16.06 1.27 -1.96
C ARG A 116 15.90 1.94 -0.60
N ARG A 117 15.59 3.25 -0.59
CA ARG A 117 15.35 4.00 0.63
C ARG A 117 14.19 3.42 1.44
N GLU A 118 13.12 3.01 0.79
CA GLU A 118 11.96 2.45 1.48
C GLU A 118 12.23 1.05 2.05
N MET A 119 12.91 0.18 1.32
CA MET A 119 13.34 -1.12 1.86
C MET A 119 14.36 -0.95 3.00
N GLY A 120 15.20 0.09 2.93
CA GLY A 120 16.16 0.43 3.99
C GLY A 120 15.52 0.63 5.36
N LEU A 121 14.25 1.03 5.42
CA LEU A 121 13.51 1.18 6.69
C LEU A 121 13.43 -0.13 7.49
N PHE A 122 13.46 -1.29 6.83
CA PHE A 122 13.54 -2.59 7.48
C PHE A 122 14.83 -2.73 8.30
N SER A 123 15.98 -2.48 7.70
CA SER A 123 17.27 -2.59 8.37
C SER A 123 17.54 -1.46 9.36
N GLU A 124 17.00 -0.26 9.10
CA GLU A 124 17.22 0.92 9.94
C GLU A 124 16.33 0.97 11.19
N TRP A 125 15.11 0.43 11.12
CA TRP A 125 14.13 0.54 12.20
C TRP A 125 13.67 -0.81 12.72
N PHE A 126 13.24 -1.74 11.83
CA PHE A 126 12.64 -2.99 12.28
C PHE A 126 13.66 -3.94 12.91
N LEU A 127 14.82 -4.15 12.30
CA LEU A 127 15.85 -5.05 12.85
C LEU A 127 16.36 -4.57 14.23
N PRO A 128 16.74 -3.29 14.42
CA PRO A 128 17.12 -2.78 15.75
C PRO A 128 16.01 -2.93 16.80
N TYR A 129 14.75 -2.70 16.42
CA TYR A 129 13.60 -2.84 17.32
C TYR A 129 13.48 -4.25 17.91
N ILE A 130 13.77 -5.27 17.12
CA ILE A 130 13.77 -6.67 17.56
C ILE A 130 15.13 -7.15 18.10
N GLY A 131 16.11 -6.26 18.25
CA GLY A 131 17.43 -6.55 18.78
C GLY A 131 18.35 -7.32 17.82
N VAL A 132 18.08 -7.29 16.52
CA VAL A 132 18.91 -7.93 15.49
C VAL A 132 19.83 -6.90 14.85
N THR A 133 21.13 -7.25 14.78
CA THR A 133 22.13 -6.49 14.01
C THR A 133 22.54 -7.31 12.80
N MET A 134 22.61 -6.68 11.64
CA MET A 134 23.04 -7.31 10.41
C MET A 134 24.59 -7.40 10.40
N PRO A 135 25.17 -8.60 10.32
CA PRO A 135 26.62 -8.73 10.22
C PRO A 135 27.12 -8.36 8.80
N PRO A 136 28.42 -8.04 8.63
CA PRO A 136 28.95 -7.50 7.35
C PRO A 136 28.73 -8.38 6.11
N ASP A 137 28.75 -9.69 6.26
CA ASP A 137 28.47 -10.64 5.18
C ASP A 137 26.99 -10.62 4.75
N LEU A 138 26.10 -10.37 5.69
CA LEU A 138 24.68 -10.18 5.40
C LEU A 138 24.34 -8.78 4.87
N GLU A 139 25.14 -7.77 5.17
CA GLU A 139 24.99 -6.45 4.55
C GLU A 139 25.17 -6.53 3.02
N ALA A 140 26.16 -7.29 2.55
CA ALA A 140 26.36 -7.53 1.12
C ALA A 140 25.15 -8.28 0.51
N LEU A 141 24.70 -9.36 1.16
CA LEU A 141 23.51 -10.09 0.73
C LEU A 141 22.26 -9.19 0.68
N TRP A 142 22.09 -8.30 1.66
CA TRP A 142 20.99 -7.35 1.72
C TRP A 142 21.02 -6.37 0.54
N GLN A 143 22.21 -5.86 0.17
CA GLN A 143 22.36 -4.97 -1.01
C GLN A 143 22.05 -5.72 -2.32
N ASP A 144 22.49 -6.96 -2.44
CA ASP A 144 22.20 -7.80 -3.61
C ASP A 144 20.68 -8.08 -3.70
N LEU A 145 20.04 -8.45 -2.58
CA LEU A 145 18.59 -8.69 -2.52
C LEU A 145 17.79 -7.44 -2.91
N GLN A 146 18.16 -6.27 -2.37
CA GLN A 146 17.50 -5.01 -2.76
C GLN A 146 17.66 -4.77 -4.27
N SER A 147 18.83 -5.01 -4.83
CA SER A 147 19.09 -4.83 -6.27
C SER A 147 18.26 -5.79 -7.11
N ASP A 148 18.13 -7.05 -6.72
CA ASP A 148 17.31 -8.07 -7.38
C ASP A 148 15.82 -7.69 -7.35
N ILE A 149 15.30 -7.26 -6.18
CA ILE A 149 13.92 -6.79 -6.05
C ILE A 149 13.67 -5.56 -6.93
N ILE A 150 14.55 -4.56 -6.88
CA ILE A 150 14.43 -3.32 -7.66
C ILE A 150 14.40 -3.63 -9.14
N GLN A 151 15.33 -4.46 -9.63
CA GLN A 151 15.38 -4.84 -11.04
C GLN A 151 14.06 -5.46 -11.50
N GLN A 152 13.48 -6.36 -10.71
CA GLN A 152 12.24 -7.03 -11.06
C GLN A 152 11.02 -6.09 -10.94
N VAL A 153 10.99 -5.18 -9.97
CA VAL A 153 9.91 -4.18 -9.83
C VAL A 153 9.93 -3.19 -11.00
N ILE A 154 11.12 -2.71 -11.39
CA ILE A 154 11.26 -1.75 -12.51
C ILE A 154 10.95 -2.44 -13.86
N ALA A 155 11.22 -3.74 -14.00
CA ALA A 155 10.91 -4.51 -15.21
C ALA A 155 9.42 -4.79 -15.41
N GLN A 156 8.58 -4.64 -14.37
CA GLN A 156 7.12 -4.74 -14.51
C GLN A 156 6.57 -3.58 -15.36
N PRO A 157 5.39 -3.73 -16.00
CA PRO A 157 4.69 -2.61 -16.62
C PRO A 157 4.55 -1.44 -15.64
N GLN A 158 5.00 -0.25 -16.07
CA GLN A 158 4.97 0.95 -15.24
C GLN A 158 3.69 1.73 -15.54
N VAL A 159 2.89 2.00 -14.50
CA VAL A 159 1.58 2.61 -14.56
C VAL A 159 1.43 3.68 -13.48
N VAL A 160 0.34 4.44 -13.48
CA VAL A 160 -0.02 5.29 -12.33
C VAL A 160 -0.41 4.40 -11.17
N VAL A 161 0.23 4.64 -10.02
CA VAL A 161 0.05 3.91 -8.76
C VAL A 161 -0.36 4.90 -7.68
N HIS A 162 -1.43 4.60 -6.97
CA HIS A 162 -1.90 5.37 -5.82
C HIS A 162 -0.93 5.29 -4.63
N ARG A 163 -0.24 4.14 -4.49
CA ARG A 163 0.77 3.81 -3.47
C ARG A 163 0.22 3.43 -2.09
N ASP A 164 -0.85 4.04 -1.63
CA ASP A 164 -1.52 3.72 -0.37
C ASP A 164 -2.96 3.22 -0.59
N PHE A 165 -3.15 2.33 -1.60
CA PHE A 165 -4.44 1.78 -2.00
C PHE A 165 -4.84 0.59 -1.11
N HIS A 166 -5.18 0.87 0.14
CA HIS A 166 -5.61 -0.11 1.14
C HIS A 166 -6.99 0.24 1.71
N SER A 167 -7.60 -0.67 2.44
CA SER A 167 -8.99 -0.57 2.91
C SER A 167 -9.31 0.70 3.71
N ARG A 168 -8.34 1.26 4.44
CA ARG A 168 -8.53 2.52 5.21
C ARG A 168 -8.60 3.77 4.32
N ASN A 169 -8.11 3.70 3.09
CA ASN A 169 -8.13 4.81 2.12
C ASN A 169 -9.22 4.65 1.06
N LEU A 170 -10.12 3.68 1.25
CA LEU A 170 -11.29 3.45 0.41
C LEU A 170 -12.55 3.76 1.22
N MET A 171 -13.23 4.87 0.88
CA MET A 171 -14.44 5.32 1.57
C MET A 171 -15.68 4.70 0.94
N VAL A 172 -16.56 4.12 1.76
CA VAL A 172 -17.86 3.62 1.29
C VAL A 172 -18.86 4.78 1.28
N LEU A 173 -19.32 5.16 0.09
CA LEU A 173 -20.20 6.31 -0.10
C LEU A 173 -21.61 6.02 0.40
N ASN A 174 -22.14 6.90 1.26
CA ASN A 174 -23.42 6.69 1.96
C ASN A 174 -24.65 6.57 1.04
N HIS A 175 -24.56 7.04 -0.21
CA HIS A 175 -25.73 7.19 -1.10
C HIS A 175 -25.69 6.34 -2.37
N SER A 176 -24.56 5.68 -2.67
CA SER A 176 -24.40 4.92 -3.93
C SER A 176 -23.82 3.52 -3.77
N ASP A 177 -23.44 3.10 -2.56
CA ASP A 177 -22.71 1.85 -2.36
C ASP A 177 -21.46 1.72 -3.26
N GLU A 178 -20.83 2.85 -3.61
CA GLU A 178 -19.60 2.95 -4.39
C GLU A 178 -18.42 3.26 -3.48
N LEU A 179 -17.21 3.03 -3.98
CA LEU A 179 -15.98 3.38 -3.28
C LEU A 179 -15.45 4.73 -3.76
N GLY A 180 -15.13 5.61 -2.81
CA GLY A 180 -14.32 6.79 -3.01
C GLY A 180 -12.87 6.54 -2.58
N VAL A 181 -11.91 7.12 -3.29
CA VAL A 181 -10.47 6.95 -3.07
C VAL A 181 -9.91 8.24 -2.47
N ILE A 182 -9.24 8.12 -1.32
CA ILE A 182 -8.61 9.25 -0.62
C ILE A 182 -7.11 8.98 -0.41
N ASP A 183 -6.39 10.01 0.04
CA ASP A 183 -4.94 9.93 0.38
C ASP A 183 -4.02 9.63 -0.83
N PHE A 184 -4.35 10.21 -1.98
CA PHE A 184 -3.74 9.97 -3.29
C PHE A 184 -2.53 10.85 -3.61
N GLN A 185 -2.19 11.83 -2.79
CA GLN A 185 -1.16 12.85 -3.10
C GLN A 185 0.26 12.30 -3.21
N ASP A 186 0.51 11.10 -2.69
CA ASP A 186 1.80 10.42 -2.76
C ASP A 186 1.90 9.43 -3.93
N ALA A 187 1.00 9.56 -4.93
CA ALA A 187 0.99 8.74 -6.13
C ALA A 187 2.31 8.81 -6.90
N VAL A 188 2.64 7.74 -7.58
CA VAL A 188 3.89 7.60 -8.37
C VAL A 188 3.61 6.86 -9.67
N ILE A 189 4.57 6.88 -10.60
CA ILE A 189 4.62 5.94 -11.72
C ILE A 189 5.43 4.74 -11.25
N GLY A 190 4.81 3.58 -11.14
CA GLY A 190 5.41 2.38 -10.57
C GLY A 190 4.83 1.08 -11.11
N ALA A 191 5.24 -0.03 -10.52
CA ALA A 191 4.85 -1.36 -10.94
C ALA A 191 3.33 -1.60 -10.88
N TYR A 192 2.76 -2.20 -11.92
CA TYR A 192 1.33 -2.46 -12.05
C TYR A 192 0.74 -3.36 -10.93
N THR A 193 1.58 -4.10 -10.21
CA THR A 193 1.16 -4.94 -9.09
C THR A 193 1.12 -4.20 -7.75
N TYR A 194 1.60 -2.95 -7.66
CA TYR A 194 1.77 -2.24 -6.39
C TYR A 194 0.46 -2.06 -5.62
N ASP A 195 -0.55 -1.44 -6.26
CA ASP A 195 -1.83 -1.16 -5.59
C ASP A 195 -2.62 -2.42 -5.31
N LEU A 196 -2.49 -3.44 -6.18
CA LEU A 196 -3.07 -4.75 -5.92
C LEU A 196 -2.43 -5.43 -4.69
N ALA A 197 -1.11 -5.31 -4.53
CA ALA A 197 -0.40 -5.79 -3.34
C ALA A 197 -0.84 -5.02 -2.08
N SER A 198 -1.09 -3.71 -2.20
CA SER A 198 -1.62 -2.87 -1.12
C SER A 198 -3.01 -3.31 -0.67
N LEU A 199 -3.85 -3.73 -1.62
CA LEU A 199 -5.23 -4.14 -1.39
C LEU A 199 -5.34 -5.57 -0.86
N LEU A 200 -4.70 -6.55 -1.52
CA LEU A 200 -4.86 -7.98 -1.19
C LEU A 200 -3.98 -8.43 -0.02
N ARG A 201 -2.86 -7.75 0.22
CA ARG A 201 -2.00 -7.92 1.40
C ARG A 201 -2.02 -6.66 2.26
N ASP A 202 -3.23 -6.18 2.52
CA ASP A 202 -3.49 -5.03 3.38
C ASP A 202 -2.91 -5.26 4.78
N ALA A 203 -2.15 -4.29 5.28
CA ALA A 203 -1.50 -4.38 6.58
C ALA A 203 -2.47 -4.45 7.77
N TYR A 204 -3.73 -4.09 7.56
CA TYR A 204 -4.77 -4.00 8.60
C TYR A 204 -5.76 -5.17 8.58
N ILE A 205 -5.81 -5.97 7.51
CA ILE A 205 -6.78 -7.05 7.32
C ILE A 205 -6.05 -8.37 7.16
N ASN A 206 -6.48 -9.38 7.87
CA ASN A 206 -5.86 -10.71 7.83
C ASN A 206 -6.72 -11.68 7.01
N TYR A 207 -6.23 -12.06 5.83
CA TYR A 207 -6.79 -13.10 4.99
C TYR A 207 -5.79 -14.25 4.82
N ASP A 208 -6.30 -15.46 4.60
CA ASP A 208 -5.47 -16.61 4.28
C ASP A 208 -4.98 -16.56 2.81
N GLU A 209 -3.95 -17.35 2.50
CA GLU A 209 -3.37 -17.41 1.15
C GLU A 209 -4.35 -17.91 0.09
N THR A 210 -5.33 -18.73 0.46
CA THR A 210 -6.36 -19.22 -0.47
C THR A 210 -7.21 -18.06 -0.95
N TRP A 211 -7.60 -17.17 -0.02
CA TRP A 211 -8.34 -15.96 -0.34
C TRP A 211 -7.51 -15.01 -1.23
N VAL A 212 -6.25 -14.75 -0.86
CA VAL A 212 -5.35 -13.89 -1.64
C VAL A 212 -5.19 -14.43 -3.06
N ASN A 213 -4.88 -15.73 -3.22
CA ASN A 213 -4.67 -16.36 -4.52
C ASN A 213 -5.94 -16.37 -5.37
N THR A 214 -7.12 -16.54 -4.77
CA THR A 214 -8.41 -16.47 -5.47
C THR A 214 -8.64 -15.09 -6.07
N HIS A 215 -8.40 -14.03 -5.28
CA HIS A 215 -8.58 -12.65 -5.74
C HIS A 215 -7.49 -12.22 -6.72
N LEU A 216 -6.26 -12.72 -6.57
CA LEU A 216 -5.18 -12.52 -7.53
C LEU A 216 -5.52 -13.13 -8.90
N ALA A 217 -6.03 -14.37 -8.92
CA ALA A 217 -6.50 -15.02 -10.15
C ALA A 217 -7.67 -14.26 -10.78
N HIS A 218 -8.61 -13.78 -9.98
CA HIS A 218 -9.72 -12.95 -10.46
C HIS A 218 -9.22 -11.64 -11.09
N TYR A 219 -8.29 -10.94 -10.44
CA TYR A 219 -7.71 -9.71 -10.99
C TYR A 219 -6.95 -9.96 -12.29
N HIS A 220 -6.17 -11.05 -12.37
CA HIS A 220 -5.45 -11.45 -13.57
C HIS A 220 -6.41 -11.58 -14.79
N GLN A 221 -7.57 -12.22 -14.58
CA GLN A 221 -8.59 -12.35 -15.63
C GLN A 221 -9.26 -11.01 -15.94
N LEU A 222 -9.62 -10.22 -14.93
CA LEU A 222 -10.29 -8.92 -15.07
C LEU A 222 -9.40 -7.93 -15.84
N ALA A 223 -8.11 -7.91 -15.55
CA ALA A 223 -7.12 -7.05 -16.17
C ALA A 223 -6.63 -7.55 -17.54
N GLN A 224 -6.99 -8.76 -17.94
CA GLN A 224 -6.54 -9.40 -19.20
C GLN A 224 -5.01 -9.40 -19.33
N ILE A 225 -4.31 -9.82 -18.27
CA ILE A 225 -2.85 -9.78 -18.21
C ILE A 225 -2.28 -10.85 -19.16
N ASP A 226 -1.38 -10.46 -20.07
CA ASP A 226 -0.77 -11.37 -21.07
C ASP A 226 0.17 -12.41 -20.45
N LYS A 227 0.80 -12.11 -19.30
CA LYS A 227 1.61 -13.09 -18.57
C LYS A 227 0.75 -14.24 -18.04
N SER A 228 1.32 -15.43 -17.90
CA SER A 228 0.66 -16.52 -17.18
C SER A 228 0.33 -16.11 -15.73
N LEU A 229 -0.71 -16.71 -15.13
CA LEU A 229 -1.06 -16.46 -13.74
C LEU A 229 0.14 -16.71 -12.80
N ALA A 230 0.96 -17.71 -13.12
CA ALA A 230 2.13 -18.06 -12.33
C ALA A 230 3.21 -16.94 -12.37
N GLU A 231 3.55 -16.41 -13.54
CA GLU A 231 4.49 -15.28 -13.68
C GLU A 231 3.93 -14.01 -13.03
N PHE A 232 2.63 -13.75 -13.20
CA PHE A 232 1.96 -12.64 -12.54
C PHE A 232 2.01 -12.75 -11.01
N THR A 233 1.84 -13.97 -10.47
CA THR A 233 1.95 -14.23 -9.03
C THR A 233 3.36 -13.95 -8.51
N VAL A 234 4.40 -14.20 -9.30
CA VAL A 234 5.79 -13.84 -8.95
C VAL A 234 5.95 -12.32 -8.90
N ASP A 235 5.50 -11.59 -9.94
CA ASP A 235 5.53 -10.12 -9.95
C ASP A 235 4.83 -9.53 -8.72
N PHE A 236 3.65 -10.07 -8.37
CA PHE A 236 2.86 -9.66 -7.21
C PHE A 236 3.60 -9.94 -5.89
N ASN A 237 4.19 -11.12 -5.71
CA ASN A 237 4.89 -11.47 -4.48
C ASN A 237 6.16 -10.64 -4.29
N ILE A 238 6.91 -10.34 -5.37
CA ILE A 238 8.09 -9.48 -5.31
C ILE A 238 7.70 -8.05 -4.90
N MET A 239 6.64 -7.50 -5.48
CA MET A 239 6.14 -6.19 -5.09
C MET A 239 5.60 -6.19 -3.65
N SER A 240 4.90 -7.25 -3.26
CA SER A 240 4.42 -7.42 -1.88
C SER A 240 5.59 -7.48 -0.88
N MET A 241 6.65 -8.21 -1.20
CA MET A 241 7.86 -8.30 -0.38
C MET A 241 8.50 -6.91 -0.18
N GLN A 242 8.69 -6.14 -1.25
CA GLN A 242 9.18 -4.76 -1.16
C GLN A 242 8.33 -3.92 -0.20
N ARG A 243 6.99 -3.98 -0.36
CA ARG A 243 6.07 -3.26 0.49
C ARG A 243 6.12 -3.71 1.95
N HIS A 244 6.20 -5.01 2.23
CA HIS A 244 6.24 -5.50 3.61
C HIS A 244 7.54 -5.09 4.32
N LEU A 245 8.69 -5.12 3.64
CA LEU A 245 9.95 -4.58 4.16
C LEU A 245 9.80 -3.11 4.55
N LYS A 246 9.24 -2.29 3.66
CA LYS A 246 8.92 -0.87 3.92
C LYS A 246 7.99 -0.71 5.13
N VAL A 247 6.85 -1.43 5.15
CA VAL A 247 5.79 -1.25 6.16
C VAL A 247 6.25 -1.66 7.55
N LEU A 248 7.01 -2.75 7.69
CA LEU A 248 7.61 -3.14 8.96
C LEU A 248 8.46 -2.01 9.56
N GLY A 249 9.33 -1.42 8.74
CA GLY A 249 10.16 -0.29 9.19
C GLY A 249 9.34 0.97 9.48
N ILE A 250 8.31 1.29 8.67
CA ILE A 250 7.43 2.44 8.91
C ILE A 250 6.68 2.29 10.24
N PHE A 251 6.12 1.13 10.54
CA PHE A 251 5.34 0.93 11.76
C PHE A 251 6.20 1.09 13.01
N VAL A 252 7.41 0.54 13.00
CA VAL A 252 8.37 0.76 14.09
C VAL A 252 8.79 2.23 14.20
N ARG A 253 9.11 2.88 13.08
CA ARG A 253 9.47 4.30 13.06
C ARG A 253 8.34 5.19 13.62
N LEU A 254 7.09 4.91 13.27
CA LEU A 254 5.91 5.64 13.80
C LEU A 254 5.76 5.45 15.30
N PHE A 255 6.11 4.27 15.83
CA PHE A 255 6.13 4.03 17.26
C PHE A 255 7.29 4.77 17.95
N GLU A 256 8.53 4.51 17.53
CA GLU A 256 9.72 5.03 18.23
C GLU A 256 9.88 6.55 18.10
N ARG A 257 9.61 7.10 16.90
CA ARG A 257 9.77 8.53 16.64
C ARG A 257 8.55 9.36 17.03
N ASP A 258 7.34 8.85 16.73
CA ASP A 258 6.09 9.62 16.79
C ASP A 258 5.17 9.17 17.93
N GLY A 259 5.56 8.15 18.74
CA GLY A 259 4.79 7.62 19.87
C GLY A 259 3.45 6.95 19.48
N LYS A 260 3.33 6.45 18.25
CA LYS A 260 2.10 5.85 17.73
C LYS A 260 2.13 4.32 17.87
N ASP A 261 1.80 3.83 19.04
CA ASP A 261 1.85 2.39 19.41
C ASP A 261 0.83 1.52 18.66
N ARG A 262 -0.29 2.08 18.23
CA ARG A 262 -1.37 1.36 17.54
C ARG A 262 -0.91 0.56 16.30
N TYR A 263 0.20 0.97 15.67
CA TYR A 263 0.73 0.28 14.48
C TYR A 263 1.47 -1.01 14.81
N LEU A 264 1.97 -1.16 16.04
CA LEU A 264 2.69 -2.37 16.48
C LEU A 264 1.81 -3.62 16.45
N THR A 265 0.50 -3.47 16.67
CA THR A 265 -0.47 -4.58 16.64
C THR A 265 -0.56 -5.26 15.28
N ASN A 266 -0.16 -4.58 14.21
CA ASN A 266 -0.17 -5.11 12.84
C ASN A 266 1.16 -5.75 12.42
N LEU A 267 2.24 -5.58 13.21
CA LEU A 267 3.55 -6.16 12.87
C LEU A 267 3.52 -7.67 12.64
N PRO A 268 2.83 -8.49 13.48
CA PRO A 268 2.79 -9.95 13.26
C PRO A 268 2.21 -10.33 11.90
N LYS A 269 1.14 -9.66 11.47
CA LYS A 269 0.53 -9.92 10.16
C LYS A 269 1.48 -9.57 9.02
N VAL A 270 2.04 -8.36 9.03
CA VAL A 270 2.95 -7.90 7.96
C VAL A 270 4.22 -8.75 7.90
N PHE A 271 4.72 -9.19 9.04
CA PHE A 271 5.87 -10.08 9.11
C PHE A 271 5.57 -11.47 8.53
N ASN A 272 4.42 -12.06 8.86
CA ASN A 272 3.99 -13.33 8.30
C ASN A 272 3.77 -13.25 6.79
N ASP A 273 3.20 -12.14 6.29
CA ASP A 273 3.04 -11.90 4.85
C ASP A 273 4.41 -11.81 4.14
N LEU A 274 5.39 -11.14 4.75
CA LEU A 274 6.75 -11.09 4.23
C LEU A 274 7.36 -12.48 4.07
N LEU A 275 7.26 -13.33 5.11
CA LEU A 275 7.77 -14.71 5.06
C LEU A 275 7.04 -15.55 4.00
N THR A 276 5.72 -15.35 3.86
CA THR A 276 4.91 -16.03 2.85
C THR A 276 5.34 -15.66 1.43
N CYS A 277 5.52 -14.37 1.15
CA CYS A 277 6.00 -13.90 -0.14
C CYS A 277 7.40 -14.45 -0.46
N LEU A 278 8.31 -14.37 0.52
CA LEU A 278 9.69 -14.86 0.38
C LEU A 278 9.72 -16.35 0.04
N LYS A 279 8.95 -17.17 0.76
CA LYS A 279 8.81 -18.60 0.49
C LYS A 279 8.25 -18.88 -0.90
N ALA A 280 7.23 -18.14 -1.34
CA ALA A 280 6.63 -18.32 -2.66
C ALA A 280 7.62 -17.97 -3.79
N ILE A 281 8.45 -16.93 -3.60
CA ILE A 281 9.47 -16.53 -4.57
C ILE A 281 10.58 -17.59 -4.67
N SER A 282 11.09 -18.11 -3.54
CA SER A 282 12.12 -19.15 -3.50
C SER A 282 11.68 -20.48 -4.12
N GLN A 283 10.38 -20.76 -4.12
CA GLN A 283 9.82 -21.99 -4.72
C GLN A 283 9.62 -21.91 -6.25
N TRP A 284 9.66 -20.72 -6.82
CA TRP A 284 9.37 -20.50 -8.24
C TRP A 284 10.54 -20.85 -9.16
N ASP A 285 11.76 -20.47 -8.78
CA ASP A 285 12.98 -20.66 -9.57
C ASP A 285 14.21 -20.60 -8.64
N GLU A 286 15.37 -21.07 -9.08
CA GLU A 286 16.62 -20.93 -8.34
C GLU A 286 16.99 -19.43 -8.18
N ARG A 287 16.87 -18.94 -6.95
CA ARG A 287 17.14 -17.54 -6.59
C ARG A 287 18.04 -17.49 -5.37
N PRO A 288 19.33 -17.72 -5.53
CA PRO A 288 20.26 -17.88 -4.40
C PRO A 288 20.26 -16.73 -3.40
N THR A 289 20.01 -15.50 -3.87
CA THR A 289 19.94 -14.31 -3.01
C THR A 289 18.71 -14.37 -2.10
N PHE A 290 17.54 -14.72 -2.66
CA PHE A 290 16.30 -14.88 -1.89
C PHE A 290 16.37 -16.06 -0.93
N ASP A 291 16.93 -17.18 -1.35
CA ASP A 291 17.06 -18.40 -0.53
C ASP A 291 17.94 -18.15 0.69
N LYS A 292 19.11 -17.54 0.50
CA LYS A 292 20.01 -17.16 1.63
C LYS A 292 19.35 -16.16 2.58
N PHE A 293 18.60 -15.22 2.05
CA PHE A 293 17.86 -14.26 2.87
C PHE A 293 16.73 -14.97 3.64
N ALA A 294 16.01 -15.91 3.01
CA ALA A 294 14.99 -16.72 3.65
C ALA A 294 15.56 -17.56 4.82
N ASP A 295 16.72 -18.19 4.61
CA ASP A 295 17.41 -18.94 5.63
C ASP A 295 17.76 -18.06 6.84
N TRP A 296 18.31 -16.86 6.59
CA TRP A 296 18.62 -15.92 7.67
C TRP A 296 17.36 -15.40 8.37
N MET A 297 16.31 -15.07 7.64
CA MET A 297 15.03 -14.65 8.21
C MET A 297 14.49 -15.72 9.16
N THR A 298 14.49 -16.98 8.74
CA THR A 298 13.99 -18.11 9.56
C THR A 298 14.89 -18.43 10.75
N ALA A 299 16.22 -18.38 10.56
CA ALA A 299 17.16 -18.77 11.60
C ALA A 299 17.39 -17.70 12.68
N VAL A 300 17.27 -16.42 12.32
CA VAL A 300 17.66 -15.29 13.19
C VAL A 300 16.51 -14.31 13.44
N VAL A 301 15.89 -13.80 12.37
CA VAL A 301 14.92 -12.70 12.48
C VAL A 301 13.60 -13.16 13.08
N GLU A 302 13.07 -14.28 12.62
CA GLU A 302 11.79 -14.83 13.10
C GLU A 302 11.83 -15.18 14.59
N PRO A 303 12.83 -15.90 15.13
CA PRO A 303 12.93 -16.14 16.57
C PRO A 303 13.06 -14.85 17.39
N ALA A 304 13.88 -13.88 16.95
CA ALA A 304 14.03 -12.60 17.62
C ALA A 304 12.72 -11.80 17.64
N PHE A 305 11.98 -11.78 16.51
CA PHE A 305 10.69 -11.14 16.42
C PHE A 305 9.66 -11.77 17.38
N HIS A 306 9.55 -13.11 17.40
CA HIS A 306 8.64 -13.79 18.33
C HIS A 306 8.99 -13.53 19.80
N GLN A 307 10.27 -13.50 20.16
CA GLN A 307 10.70 -13.13 21.51
C GLN A 307 10.27 -11.69 21.86
N LYS A 308 10.41 -10.75 20.91
CA LYS A 308 10.07 -9.33 21.11
C LYS A 308 8.56 -9.09 21.33
N ILE A 309 7.69 -9.82 20.62
CA ILE A 309 6.25 -9.62 20.73
C ILE A 309 5.59 -10.38 21.89
N GLN A 310 6.30 -11.35 22.52
CA GLN A 310 5.84 -12.11 23.69
C GLN A 310 6.24 -11.48 25.02
N GLY A 311 7.24 -10.61 25.04
CA GLY A 311 7.74 -9.90 26.22
C GLY A 311 7.20 -8.48 26.30
#